data_6daa48136dc0f5a0a7c98e00bd21699d
#
_entry.id   6daa48136dc0f5a0a7c98e00bd21699d
#
_cell.length_a   1.000
_cell.length_b   1.000
_cell.length_c   1.000
_cell.angle_alpha   90.00
_cell.angle_beta   90.00
_cell.angle_gamma   90.00
#
_symmetry.space_group_name_H-M   'P 1'
#
loop_
_entity.id
_entity.type
_entity.pdbx_description
1 polymer ?
#
loop_
_entity_poly.entity_id
_entity_poly.type
_entity_poly.pdbx_seq_one_letter_code
_entity_poly.pdbx_strand_id
1 'polypeptide(L)'
;MVKKLLKKIHSGVGMGCFVFVAMLFIAPAFAGGANAFFAARTGEEWQLSALCFIVISLGFNVPSLIYENERLALWLRTLIHMVIGTAVYLLTAYFAGWMESDIGSVAQGLLIALGSAAVIWL
;
A
#
# COMPACT_ATOMS: atom_id res chain seq x y z
N MET A 1 4.61 -20.41 -13.76
CA MET A 1 4.17 -18.98 -13.80
C MET A 1 2.90 -18.74 -13.01
N VAL A 2 1.82 -19.48 -13.34
CA VAL A 2 0.52 -19.28 -12.66
C VAL A 2 0.59 -19.52 -11.16
N LYS A 3 1.28 -20.57 -10.72
CA LYS A 3 1.43 -20.87 -9.28
C LYS A 3 2.17 -19.76 -8.53
N LYS A 4 3.20 -19.17 -9.15
CA LYS A 4 3.96 -18.06 -8.56
C LYS A 4 3.09 -16.81 -8.45
N LEU A 5 2.31 -16.52 -9.49
CA LEU A 5 1.38 -15.39 -9.48
C LEU A 5 0.32 -15.55 -8.40
N LEU A 6 -0.30 -16.72 -8.30
CA LEU A 6 -1.31 -17.01 -7.27
C LEU A 6 -0.72 -16.89 -5.86
N LYS A 7 0.51 -17.35 -5.66
CA LYS A 7 1.20 -17.21 -4.38
C LYS A 7 1.43 -15.75 -4.02
N LYS A 8 1.83 -14.93 -4.99
CA LYS A 8 2.01 -13.48 -4.77
C LYS A 8 0.69 -12.77 -4.49
N ILE A 9 -0.37 -13.14 -5.17
CA ILE A 9 -1.70 -12.59 -4.91
C ILE A 9 -2.14 -12.96 -3.48
N HIS A 10 -2.01 -14.22 -3.10
CA HIS A 10 -2.35 -14.67 -1.75
C HIS A 10 -1.51 -13.92 -0.69
N SER A 11 -0.22 -13.80 -0.90
CA SER A 11 0.67 -13.06 -0.01
C SER A 11 0.29 -11.59 0.07
N GLY A 12 -0.05 -10.97 -1.06
CA GLY A 12 -0.48 -9.57 -1.10
C GLY A 12 -1.77 -9.33 -0.34
N VAL A 13 -2.76 -10.19 -0.53
CA VAL A 13 -4.02 -10.10 0.21
C VAL A 13 -3.76 -10.27 1.71
N GLY A 14 -2.99 -11.28 2.09
CA GLY A 14 -2.63 -11.51 3.50
C GLY A 14 -1.90 -10.33 4.13
N MET A 15 -0.94 -9.77 3.41
CA MET A 15 -0.18 -8.60 3.87
C MET A 15 -1.07 -7.37 4.02
N GLY A 16 -1.97 -7.13 3.06
CA GLY A 16 -2.92 -6.02 3.13
C GLY A 16 -3.84 -6.15 4.34
N CYS A 17 -4.37 -7.32 4.58
CA CYS A 17 -5.21 -7.59 5.74
C CYS A 17 -4.43 -7.41 7.04
N PHE A 18 -3.21 -7.94 7.11
CA PHE A 18 -2.35 -7.80 8.29
C PHE A 18 -2.06 -6.34 8.61
N VAL A 19 -1.65 -5.57 7.61
CA VAL A 19 -1.33 -4.14 7.79
C VAL A 19 -2.58 -3.36 8.23
N PHE A 20 -3.73 -3.66 7.63
CA PHE A 20 -4.99 -3.01 7.99
C PHE A 20 -5.36 -3.30 9.46
N VAL A 21 -5.28 -4.55 9.88
CA VAL A 21 -5.56 -4.93 11.27
C VAL A 21 -4.57 -4.25 12.23
N ALA A 22 -3.28 -4.26 11.89
CA ALA A 22 -2.27 -3.57 12.70
C ALA A 22 -2.58 -2.08 12.80
N MET A 23 -3.02 -1.44 11.73
CA MET A 23 -3.41 -0.03 11.73
C MET A 23 -4.59 0.24 12.66
N LEU A 24 -5.57 -0.66 12.72
CA LEU A 24 -6.72 -0.51 13.61
C LEU A 24 -6.34 -0.51 15.09
N PHE A 25 -5.21 -1.13 15.44
CA PHE A 25 -4.72 -1.14 16.83
C PHE A 25 -3.71 -0.03 17.12
N ILE A 26 -2.88 0.31 16.14
CA ILE A 26 -1.79 1.28 16.35
C ILE A 26 -2.28 2.72 16.18
N ALA A 27 -3.00 3.03 15.09
CA ALA A 27 -3.42 4.39 14.80
C ALA A 27 -4.33 5.01 15.87
N PRO A 28 -5.30 4.30 16.47
CA PRO A 28 -6.12 4.86 17.53
C PRO A 28 -5.33 5.32 18.75
N ALA A 29 -4.20 4.67 19.05
CA ALA A 29 -3.35 5.06 20.18
C ALA A 29 -2.76 6.46 20.01
N PHE A 30 -2.58 6.91 18.77
CA PHE A 30 -2.06 8.24 18.45
C PHE A 30 -3.16 9.25 18.10
N ALA A 31 -4.40 8.80 17.91
CA ALA A 31 -5.52 9.63 17.43
C ALA A 31 -6.63 9.83 18.48
N GLY A 32 -6.30 9.79 19.75
CA GLY A 32 -7.25 10.10 20.83
C GLY A 32 -8.08 8.91 21.32
N GLY A 33 -7.68 7.69 21.01
CA GLY A 33 -8.34 6.46 21.44
C GLY A 33 -9.25 5.84 20.40
N ALA A 34 -9.62 4.58 20.62
CA ALA A 34 -10.36 3.77 19.64
C ALA A 34 -11.73 4.35 19.30
N ASN A 35 -12.49 4.79 20.30
CA ASN A 35 -13.84 5.30 20.05
C ASN A 35 -13.83 6.53 19.15
N ALA A 36 -12.94 7.49 19.42
CA ALA A 36 -12.81 8.68 18.60
C ALA A 36 -12.33 8.35 17.18
N PHE A 37 -11.36 7.46 17.08
CA PHE A 37 -10.79 7.07 15.79
C PHE A 37 -11.82 6.38 14.89
N PHE A 38 -12.54 5.39 15.43
CA PHE A 38 -13.51 4.64 14.64
C PHE A 38 -14.77 5.46 14.33
N ALA A 39 -15.16 6.36 15.21
CA ALA A 39 -16.33 7.23 14.98
C ALA A 39 -16.07 8.30 13.92
N ALA A 40 -14.81 8.59 13.58
CA ALA A 40 -14.45 9.59 12.57
C ALA A 40 -14.84 9.19 11.15
N ARG A 41 -15.17 7.91 10.92
CA ARG A 41 -15.52 7.38 9.59
C ARG A 41 -16.74 6.48 9.68
N THR A 42 -17.47 6.39 8.55
CA THR A 42 -18.62 5.49 8.44
C THR A 42 -18.16 4.05 8.27
N GLY A 43 -19.08 3.10 8.46
CA GLY A 43 -18.80 1.69 8.20
C GLY A 43 -18.40 1.42 6.76
N GLU A 44 -19.04 2.11 5.81
CA GLU A 44 -18.70 1.97 4.39
C GLU A 44 -17.29 2.49 4.09
N GLU A 45 -16.88 3.59 4.72
CA GLU A 45 -15.53 4.11 4.59
C GLU A 45 -14.48 3.13 5.15
N TRP A 46 -14.81 2.43 6.24
CA TRP A 46 -13.93 1.41 6.79
C TRP A 46 -13.80 0.21 5.86
N GLN A 47 -14.90 -0.22 5.24
CA GLN A 47 -14.88 -1.29 4.25
C GLN A 47 -14.04 -0.91 3.04
N LEU A 48 -14.21 0.30 2.55
CA LEU A 48 -13.42 0.82 1.43
C LEU A 48 -11.93 0.87 1.79
N SER A 49 -11.61 1.31 3.00
CA SER A 49 -10.22 1.35 3.47
C SER A 49 -9.58 -0.04 3.49
N ALA A 50 -10.31 -1.06 3.94
CA ALA A 50 -9.83 -2.44 3.94
C ALA A 50 -9.48 -2.91 2.53
N LEU A 51 -10.37 -2.65 1.56
CA LEU A 51 -10.12 -2.98 0.16
C LEU A 51 -8.92 -2.23 -0.39
N CYS A 52 -8.77 -0.96 -0.04
CA CYS A 52 -7.64 -0.14 -0.48
C CYS A 52 -6.31 -0.68 0.03
N PHE A 53 -6.24 -1.10 1.28
CA PHE A 53 -5.04 -1.73 1.83
C PHE A 53 -4.66 -3.01 1.07
N ILE A 54 -5.66 -3.81 0.71
CA ILE A 54 -5.44 -5.03 -0.07
C ILE A 54 -4.93 -4.68 -1.48
N VAL A 55 -5.55 -3.71 -2.16
CA VAL A 55 -5.16 -3.28 -3.51
C VAL A 55 -3.73 -2.73 -3.51
N ILE A 56 -3.39 -1.88 -2.55
CA ILE A 56 -2.04 -1.32 -2.44
C ILE A 56 -1.01 -2.44 -2.21
N SER A 57 -1.32 -3.37 -1.33
CA SER A 57 -0.43 -4.49 -1.04
C SER A 57 -0.23 -5.39 -2.26
N LEU A 58 -1.28 -5.64 -3.03
CA LEU A 58 -1.18 -6.36 -4.31
C LEU A 58 -0.30 -5.59 -5.30
N GLY A 59 -0.43 -4.26 -5.34
CA GLY A 59 0.37 -3.41 -6.20
C GLY A 59 1.87 -3.47 -5.93
N PHE A 60 2.25 -3.84 -4.71
CA PHE A 60 3.66 -4.07 -4.36
C PHE A 60 4.07 -5.53 -4.46
N ASN A 61 3.19 -6.47 -4.10
CA ASN A 61 3.53 -7.89 -4.08
C ASN A 61 3.57 -8.52 -5.47
N VAL A 62 2.59 -8.26 -6.32
CA VAL A 62 2.54 -8.87 -7.65
C VAL A 62 3.72 -8.42 -8.52
N PRO A 63 4.02 -7.11 -8.62
CA PRO A 63 5.19 -6.69 -9.41
C PRO A 63 6.52 -7.17 -8.85
N SER A 64 6.58 -7.61 -7.61
CA SER A 64 7.82 -8.14 -7.05
C SER A 64 8.31 -9.41 -7.78
N LEU A 65 7.46 -10.04 -8.59
CA LEU A 65 7.87 -11.13 -9.47
C LEU A 65 8.99 -10.72 -10.43
N ILE A 66 9.14 -9.43 -10.71
CA ILE A 66 10.20 -8.95 -11.60
C ILE A 66 11.60 -9.24 -11.04
N TYR A 67 11.73 -9.44 -9.72
CA TYR A 67 13.02 -9.79 -9.13
C TYR A 67 13.51 -11.18 -9.55
N GLU A 68 12.64 -12.02 -10.08
CA GLU A 68 13.01 -13.34 -10.61
C GLU A 68 13.62 -13.23 -12.02
N ASN A 69 13.50 -12.11 -12.70
CA ASN A 69 14.07 -11.91 -14.02
C ASN A 69 15.52 -11.47 -13.92
N GLU A 70 16.44 -12.44 -13.95
CA GLU A 70 17.87 -12.21 -13.82
C GLU A 70 18.48 -11.46 -15.02
N ARG A 71 17.76 -11.34 -16.14
CA ARG A 71 18.24 -10.61 -17.32
C ARG A 71 18.28 -9.10 -17.09
N LEU A 72 17.49 -8.61 -16.14
CA LEU A 72 17.47 -7.18 -15.80
C LEU A 72 18.41 -6.88 -14.65
N ALA A 73 19.07 -5.73 -14.70
CA ALA A 73 19.89 -5.26 -13.59
C ALA A 73 19.04 -5.05 -12.34
N LEU A 74 19.61 -5.26 -11.17
CA LEU A 74 18.88 -5.15 -9.91
C LEU A 74 18.25 -3.77 -9.74
N TRP A 75 18.98 -2.71 -10.07
CA TRP A 75 18.46 -1.34 -9.95
C TRP A 75 17.23 -1.12 -10.84
N LEU A 76 17.22 -1.73 -12.03
CA LEU A 76 16.11 -1.60 -12.96
C LEU A 76 14.89 -2.36 -12.45
N ARG A 77 15.08 -3.56 -11.91
CA ARG A 77 14.00 -4.33 -11.28
C ARG A 77 13.37 -3.56 -10.14
N THR A 78 14.20 -2.97 -9.29
CA THR A 78 13.74 -2.17 -8.15
C THR A 78 12.98 -0.94 -8.64
N LEU A 79 13.49 -0.26 -9.67
CA LEU A 79 12.82 0.92 -10.23
C LEU A 79 11.44 0.59 -10.76
N ILE A 80 11.30 -0.48 -11.55
CA ILE A 80 10.03 -0.92 -12.12
C ILE A 80 9.06 -1.28 -10.99
N HIS A 81 9.51 -2.07 -10.03
CA HIS A 81 8.71 -2.48 -8.88
C HIS A 81 8.17 -1.27 -8.11
N MET A 82 9.05 -0.33 -7.81
CA MET A 82 8.67 0.87 -7.05
C MET A 82 7.75 1.79 -7.84
N VAL A 83 7.97 1.95 -9.14
CA VAL A 83 7.11 2.78 -9.99
C VAL A 83 5.69 2.20 -10.01
N ILE A 84 5.55 0.90 -10.23
CA ILE A 84 4.24 0.25 -10.28
C ILE A 84 3.54 0.33 -8.90
N GLY A 85 4.26 -0.02 -7.84
CA GLY A 85 3.70 0.01 -6.49
C GLY A 85 3.25 1.42 -6.07
N THR A 86 4.08 2.42 -6.34
CA THR A 86 3.77 3.82 -6.04
C THR A 86 2.59 4.32 -6.87
N ALA A 87 2.52 3.95 -8.16
CA ALA A 87 1.39 4.32 -9.01
C ALA A 87 0.07 3.74 -8.47
N VAL A 88 0.06 2.46 -8.09
CA VAL A 88 -1.11 1.82 -7.49
C VAL A 88 -1.49 2.53 -6.19
N TYR A 89 -0.52 2.83 -5.34
CA TYR A 89 -0.74 3.53 -4.08
C TYR A 89 -1.38 4.91 -4.30
N LEU A 90 -0.80 5.72 -5.19
CA LEU A 90 -1.31 7.07 -5.44
C LEU A 90 -2.70 7.06 -6.05
N LEU A 91 -2.95 6.19 -7.02
CA LEU A 91 -4.27 6.06 -7.63
C LEU A 91 -5.31 5.60 -6.60
N THR A 92 -4.97 4.62 -5.77
CA THR A 92 -5.86 4.11 -4.73
C THR A 92 -6.16 5.20 -3.70
N ALA A 93 -5.16 5.91 -3.24
CA ALA A 93 -5.32 6.99 -2.27
C ALA A 93 -6.19 8.12 -2.84
N TYR A 94 -6.01 8.45 -4.10
CA TYR A 94 -6.81 9.48 -4.77
C TYR A 94 -8.29 9.06 -4.86
N PHE A 95 -8.57 7.85 -5.39
CA PHE A 95 -9.94 7.36 -5.52
C PHE A 95 -10.62 7.07 -4.20
N ALA A 96 -9.85 6.76 -3.15
CA ALA A 96 -10.38 6.55 -1.81
C ALA A 96 -10.66 7.87 -1.06
N GLY A 97 -10.26 9.00 -1.63
CA GLY A 97 -10.41 10.30 -0.98
C GLY A 97 -9.40 10.56 0.14
N TRP A 98 -8.32 9.79 0.19
CA TRP A 98 -7.28 9.95 1.21
C TRP A 98 -6.36 11.14 0.93
N MET A 99 -6.31 11.59 -0.31
CA MET A 99 -5.54 12.78 -0.68
C MET A 99 -6.31 13.61 -1.70
N GLU A 100 -6.04 14.89 -1.69
CA GLU A 100 -6.60 15.81 -2.65
C GLU A 100 -5.77 15.80 -3.93
N SER A 101 -6.34 16.30 -5.03
CA SER A 101 -5.68 16.28 -6.34
C SER A 101 -4.74 17.49 -6.56
N ASP A 102 -4.30 18.11 -5.48
CA ASP A 102 -3.31 19.19 -5.57
C ASP A 102 -1.88 18.64 -5.51
N ILE A 103 -0.94 19.45 -5.99
CA ILE A 103 0.48 19.05 -6.06
C ILE A 103 1.04 18.76 -4.67
N GLY A 104 0.62 19.53 -3.66
CA GLY A 104 1.10 19.34 -2.28
C GLY A 104 0.73 17.97 -1.71
N SER A 105 -0.54 17.55 -1.88
CA SER A 105 -1.01 16.25 -1.40
C SER A 105 -0.35 15.09 -2.15
N VAL A 106 -0.20 15.20 -3.46
CA VAL A 106 0.49 14.18 -4.26
C VAL A 106 1.95 14.06 -3.84
N ALA A 107 2.64 15.18 -3.64
CA ALA A 107 4.03 15.18 -3.19
C ALA A 107 4.18 14.55 -1.80
N GLN A 108 3.26 14.85 -0.89
CA GLN A 108 3.25 14.26 0.45
C GLN A 108 3.03 12.73 0.39
N GLY A 109 2.08 12.28 -0.41
CA GLY A 109 1.82 10.85 -0.61
C GLY A 109 3.04 10.15 -1.20
N LEU A 110 3.71 10.78 -2.17
CA LEU A 110 4.91 10.25 -2.79
C LEU A 110 6.06 10.13 -1.77
N LEU A 111 6.25 11.16 -0.93
CA LEU A 111 7.27 11.15 0.10
C LEU A 111 7.03 10.04 1.14
N ILE A 112 5.78 9.83 1.54
CA ILE A 112 5.41 8.75 2.47
C ILE A 112 5.73 7.39 1.84
N ALA A 113 5.36 7.19 0.57
CA ALA A 113 5.61 5.94 -0.14
C ALA A 113 7.11 5.66 -0.27
N LEU A 114 7.89 6.65 -0.69
CA LEU A 114 9.34 6.51 -0.86
C LEU A 114 10.04 6.32 0.48
N GLY A 115 9.63 7.05 1.52
CA GLY A 115 10.18 6.90 2.85
C GLY A 115 9.92 5.54 3.44
N SER A 116 8.70 5.02 3.28
CA SER A 116 8.33 3.67 3.73
C SER A 116 9.15 2.61 2.98
N ALA A 117 9.31 2.77 1.68
CA ALA A 117 10.11 1.87 0.87
C ALA A 117 11.58 1.87 1.30
N ALA A 118 12.14 3.03 1.59
CA ALA A 118 13.52 3.15 2.07
C ALA A 118 13.72 2.43 3.40
N VAL A 119 12.76 2.56 4.33
CA VAL A 119 12.80 1.87 5.62
C VAL A 119 12.74 0.36 5.44
N ILE A 120 11.85 -0.12 4.58
CA ILE A 120 11.72 -1.56 4.31
C ILE A 120 12.98 -2.11 3.64
N TRP A 121 13.64 -1.31 2.79
CA TRP A 121 14.86 -1.70 2.06
C TRP A 121 16.10 -1.79 2.95
N LEU A 122 16.09 -1.05 4.04
CA LEU A 122 17.18 -1.10 5.03
C LEU A 122 16.97 -2.28 6.00
#